data_afa4c9dbc158ba997431dad2ca6352d3
#
_entry.id   afa4c9dbc158ba997431dad2ca6352d3
#
_cell.length_a   1.000
_cell.length_b   1.000
_cell.length_c   1.000
_cell.angle_alpha   90.00
_cell.angle_beta   90.00
_cell.angle_gamma   90.00
#
_symmetry.space_group_name_H-M   'P 1'
#
loop_
_entity.id
_entity.type
_entity.pdbx_description
1 polymer ?
#
loop_
_entity_poly.entity_id
_entity_poly.type
_entity_poly.pdbx_seq_one_letter_code
_entity_poly.pdbx_strand_id
1 'polypeptide(L)'
;TSTEAKEDIKNTYNYIRANERAILSQGHSLIHVDVTVQVTTLLGVSVHKGIGGAVFAGIVSSIFGRNLKSGLGVIGNISIGGAIERALNFNDRVSMLSENGAKNVLVPMDNLAEMATLPATILGKTDIPFYANTQMLIQKMI
;
A
#
# COMPACT_ATOMS: atom_id res chain seq x y z
N THR A 1 12.49 -6.14 11.09
CA THR A 1 11.12 -6.32 10.57
C THR A 1 10.33 -7.21 11.51
N SER A 2 9.15 -6.77 11.90
CA SER A 2 8.29 -7.53 12.81
C SER A 2 7.73 -8.78 12.13
N THR A 3 7.31 -9.76 12.94
CA THR A 3 6.62 -10.95 12.44
C THR A 3 5.34 -10.59 11.68
N GLU A 4 4.61 -9.60 12.17
CA GLU A 4 3.38 -9.11 11.52
C GLU A 4 3.66 -8.51 10.14
N ALA A 5 4.73 -7.75 10.00
CA ALA A 5 5.12 -7.20 8.70
C ALA A 5 5.53 -8.30 7.72
N LYS A 6 6.25 -9.31 8.18
CA LYS A 6 6.60 -10.47 7.34
C LYS A 6 5.38 -11.23 6.88
N GLU A 7 4.39 -11.38 7.75
CA GLU A 7 3.11 -12.01 7.42
C GLU A 7 2.35 -11.20 6.38
N ASP A 8 2.31 -9.88 6.52
CA ASP A 8 1.68 -8.99 5.54
C ASP A 8 2.33 -9.13 4.16
N ILE A 9 3.64 -9.19 4.10
CA ILE A 9 4.38 -9.39 2.84
C ILE A 9 4.00 -10.73 2.22
N LYS A 10 4.01 -11.78 3.01
CA LYS A 10 3.69 -13.13 2.56
C LYS A 10 2.25 -13.24 2.05
N ASN A 11 1.30 -12.68 2.79
CA ASN A 11 -0.11 -12.69 2.41
C ASN A 11 -0.35 -11.92 1.12
N THR A 12 0.29 -10.77 0.97
CA THR A 12 0.18 -9.96 -0.25
C THR A 12 0.76 -10.68 -1.46
N TYR A 13 1.93 -11.26 -1.32
CA TYR A 13 2.56 -12.04 -2.39
C TYR A 13 1.68 -13.23 -2.79
N ASN A 14 1.18 -13.97 -1.83
CA ASN A 14 0.31 -15.13 -2.10
C ASN A 14 -0.99 -14.71 -2.77
N TYR A 15 -1.56 -13.57 -2.38
CA TYR A 15 -2.74 -13.03 -3.05
C TYR A 15 -2.47 -12.70 -4.51
N ILE A 16 -1.38 -12.02 -4.82
CA ILE A 16 -1.01 -11.70 -6.20
C ILE A 16 -0.84 -12.98 -7.02
N ARG A 17 -0.14 -13.94 -6.46
CA ARG A 17 0.13 -15.21 -7.13
C ARG A 17 -1.15 -16.00 -7.43
N ALA A 18 -2.07 -16.04 -6.48
CA ALA A 18 -3.36 -16.73 -6.64
C ALA A 18 -4.27 -16.05 -7.65
N ASN A 19 -4.07 -14.76 -7.92
CA ASN A 19 -4.94 -13.94 -8.77
C ASN A 19 -4.16 -13.31 -9.93
N GLU A 20 -3.11 -13.95 -10.40
CA GLU A 20 -2.23 -13.40 -11.45
C GLU A 20 -2.99 -12.92 -12.68
N ARG A 21 -3.94 -13.71 -13.16
CA ARG A 21 -4.67 -13.38 -14.39
C ARG A 21 -5.53 -12.13 -14.24
N ALA A 22 -6.07 -11.90 -13.04
CA ALA A 22 -6.93 -10.76 -12.77
C ALA A 22 -6.13 -9.49 -12.48
N ILE A 23 -4.96 -9.63 -11.87
CA ILE A 23 -4.11 -8.51 -11.43
C ILE A 23 -3.07 -8.16 -12.49
N LEU A 24 -2.38 -9.18 -13.01
CA LEU A 24 -1.33 -9.02 -14.00
C LEU A 24 -1.90 -9.26 -15.38
N SER A 25 -1.63 -8.37 -16.30
CA SER A 25 -2.07 -8.55 -17.69
C SER A 25 -1.38 -9.74 -18.36
N GLN A 26 -1.88 -10.15 -19.53
CA GLN A 26 -1.27 -11.23 -20.30
C GLN A 26 0.22 -10.95 -20.54
N GLY A 27 1.03 -11.99 -20.38
CA GLY A 27 2.47 -11.88 -20.53
C GLY A 27 3.22 -11.58 -19.25
N HIS A 28 2.51 -11.27 -18.18
CA HIS A 28 3.12 -11.05 -16.86
C HIS A 28 2.77 -12.20 -15.91
N SER A 29 3.78 -12.70 -15.19
CA SER A 29 3.59 -13.81 -14.25
C SER A 29 4.66 -13.77 -13.17
N LEU A 30 4.34 -14.25 -11.98
CA LEU A 30 5.28 -14.43 -10.88
C LEU A 30 6.08 -15.75 -10.98
N ILE A 31 5.71 -16.66 -11.87
CA ILE A 31 6.32 -18.01 -11.95
C ILE A 31 7.83 -17.95 -12.21
N HIS A 32 8.27 -17.00 -13.03
CA HIS A 32 9.67 -16.85 -13.42
C HIS A 32 10.33 -15.61 -12.80
N VAL A 33 9.75 -15.07 -11.74
CA VAL A 33 10.22 -13.83 -11.11
C VAL A 33 10.54 -14.09 -9.64
N ASP A 34 11.78 -13.78 -9.25
CA ASP A 34 12.15 -13.75 -7.85
C ASP A 34 11.74 -12.40 -7.26
N VAL A 35 10.99 -12.43 -6.18
CA VAL A 35 10.52 -11.22 -5.50
C VAL A 35 11.31 -11.04 -4.21
N THR A 36 11.99 -9.89 -4.12
CA THR A 36 12.68 -9.48 -2.90
C THR A 36 12.05 -8.18 -2.42
N VAL A 37 11.61 -8.18 -1.17
CA VAL A 37 11.02 -6.99 -0.55
C VAL A 37 11.99 -6.45 0.49
N GLN A 38 12.42 -5.21 0.29
CA GLN A 38 13.24 -4.49 1.26
C GLN A 38 12.39 -3.49 2.01
N VAL A 39 12.40 -3.58 3.32
CA VAL A 39 11.69 -2.65 4.19
C VAL A 39 12.71 -1.78 4.91
N THR A 40 12.58 -0.47 4.75
CA THR A 40 13.45 0.51 5.41
C THR A 40 12.65 1.26 6.46
N THR A 41 13.16 1.28 7.69
CA THR A 41 12.56 2.05 8.78
C THR A 41 13.14 3.47 8.78
N LEU A 42 12.26 4.45 8.99
CA LEU A 42 12.67 5.84 9.16
C LEU A 42 12.61 6.21 10.63
N LEU A 43 13.58 6.98 11.08
CA LEU A 43 13.64 7.52 12.45
C LEU A 43 13.61 6.43 13.54
N GLY A 44 14.11 5.24 13.25
CA GLY A 44 14.18 4.15 14.23
C GLY A 44 12.84 3.52 14.60
N VAL A 45 11.77 3.86 13.89
CA VAL A 45 10.45 3.27 14.13
C VAL A 45 10.38 1.89 13.51
N SER A 46 9.98 0.90 14.29
CA SER A 46 9.80 -0.47 13.79
C SER A 46 8.63 -0.55 12.81
N VAL A 47 8.81 -1.36 11.78
CA VAL A 47 7.73 -1.64 10.83
C VAL A 47 6.83 -2.72 11.41
N HIS A 48 5.57 -2.40 11.57
CA HIS A 48 4.54 -3.28 12.09
C HIS A 48 3.53 -3.67 11.01
N LYS A 49 2.43 -4.27 11.43
CA LYS A 49 1.32 -4.66 10.58
C LYS A 49 0.76 -3.49 9.76
N GLY A 50 0.24 -3.78 8.58
CA GLY A 50 -0.48 -2.80 7.75
C GLY A 50 0.29 -2.28 6.54
N ILE A 51 1.35 -2.98 6.13
CA ILE A 51 2.16 -2.59 4.97
C ILE A 51 1.76 -3.29 3.68
N GLY A 52 0.73 -4.16 3.71
CA GLY A 52 0.37 -4.99 2.55
C GLY A 52 0.04 -4.19 1.30
N GLY A 53 -0.66 -3.06 1.44
CA GLY A 53 -0.97 -2.20 0.30
C GLY A 53 0.27 -1.63 -0.38
N ALA A 54 1.24 -1.19 0.41
CA ALA A 54 2.50 -0.68 -0.12
C ALA A 54 3.32 -1.79 -0.80
N VAL A 55 3.35 -2.97 -0.22
CA VAL A 55 4.03 -4.14 -0.80
C VAL A 55 3.38 -4.52 -2.13
N PHE A 56 2.05 -4.54 -2.18
CA PHE A 56 1.30 -4.80 -3.41
C PHE A 56 1.68 -3.80 -4.51
N ALA A 57 1.68 -2.52 -4.18
CA ALA A 57 2.02 -1.47 -5.13
C ALA A 57 3.44 -1.65 -5.68
N GLY A 58 4.39 -1.95 -4.83
CA GLY A 58 5.79 -2.16 -5.24
C GLY A 58 5.94 -3.36 -6.15
N ILE A 59 5.33 -4.49 -5.82
CA ILE A 59 5.42 -5.71 -6.63
C ILE A 59 4.77 -5.51 -8.00
N VAL A 60 3.55 -5.00 -8.04
CA VAL A 60 2.81 -4.81 -9.29
C VAL A 60 3.50 -3.79 -10.19
N SER A 61 3.98 -2.69 -9.62
CA SER A 61 4.74 -1.68 -10.35
C SER A 61 6.00 -2.28 -11.01
N SER A 62 6.74 -3.10 -10.26
CA SER A 62 7.94 -3.75 -10.78
C SER A 62 7.63 -4.73 -11.91
N ILE A 63 6.56 -5.51 -11.78
CA ILE A 63 6.19 -6.49 -12.80
C ILE A 63 5.72 -5.81 -14.08
N PHE A 64 4.92 -4.74 -13.96
CA PHE A 64 4.47 -3.98 -15.14
C PHE A 64 5.57 -3.11 -15.75
N GLY A 65 6.68 -2.89 -15.06
CA GLY A 65 7.71 -1.96 -15.49
C GLY A 65 7.23 -0.52 -15.53
N ARG A 66 6.25 -0.17 -14.71
CA ARG A 66 5.70 1.19 -14.61
C ARG A 66 6.04 1.81 -13.28
N ASN A 67 6.44 3.07 -13.31
CA ASN A 67 6.74 3.80 -12.09
C ASN A 67 5.46 4.14 -11.33
N LEU A 68 5.56 4.11 -10.01
CA LEU A 68 4.54 4.66 -9.13
C LEU A 68 4.49 6.19 -9.26
N LYS A 69 3.33 6.76 -8.99
CA LYS A 69 3.21 8.23 -8.94
C LYS A 69 4.23 8.82 -7.97
N SER A 70 4.81 9.95 -8.33
CA SER A 70 5.77 10.65 -7.50
C SER A 70 5.15 11.08 -6.17
N GLY A 71 5.86 10.90 -5.09
CA GLY A 71 5.38 11.27 -3.76
C GLY A 71 4.20 10.44 -3.27
N LEU A 72 4.10 9.18 -3.72
CA LEU A 72 3.03 8.28 -3.33
C LEU A 72 3.33 7.57 -2.03
N GLY A 73 2.38 7.61 -1.09
CA GLY A 73 2.33 6.72 0.05
C GLY A 73 1.10 5.83 -0.06
N VAL A 74 1.19 4.61 0.44
CA VAL A 74 0.06 3.67 0.48
C VAL A 74 -0.04 3.11 1.89
N ILE A 75 -1.20 3.23 2.50
CA ILE A 75 -1.49 2.61 3.78
C ILE A 75 -2.66 1.62 3.65
N GLY A 76 -2.77 0.73 4.62
CA GLY A 76 -3.76 -0.32 4.60
C GLY A 76 -3.14 -1.67 4.28
N ASN A 77 -3.94 -2.71 4.39
CA ASN A 77 -3.49 -4.07 4.21
C ASN A 77 -4.42 -4.82 3.25
N ILE A 78 -3.92 -5.91 2.71
CA ILE A 78 -4.68 -6.77 1.80
C ILE A 78 -4.73 -8.15 2.43
N SER A 79 -5.95 -8.65 2.67
CA SER A 79 -6.13 -10.00 3.18
C SER A 79 -5.76 -11.03 2.11
N ILE A 80 -5.58 -12.26 2.54
CA ILE A 80 -5.26 -13.38 1.64
C ILE A 80 -6.35 -13.57 0.57
N GLY A 81 -7.60 -13.21 0.88
CA GLY A 81 -8.72 -13.25 -0.05
C GLY A 81 -8.88 -11.99 -0.90
N GLY A 82 -8.01 -11.00 -0.74
CA GLY A 82 -8.03 -9.77 -1.54
C GLY A 82 -8.87 -8.64 -0.97
N ALA A 83 -9.44 -8.81 0.21
CA ALA A 83 -10.18 -7.73 0.86
C ALA A 83 -9.21 -6.66 1.36
N ILE A 84 -9.60 -5.41 1.19
CA ILE A 84 -8.83 -4.29 1.72
C ILE A 84 -9.17 -4.14 3.20
N GLU A 85 -8.16 -4.22 4.03
CA GLU A 85 -8.31 -4.08 5.48
C GLU A 85 -8.09 -2.63 5.89
N ARG A 86 -8.92 -2.16 6.81
CA ARG A 86 -8.82 -0.83 7.39
C ARG A 86 -7.46 -0.61 8.02
N ALA A 87 -6.87 0.58 7.83
CA ALA A 87 -5.62 0.94 8.46
C ALA A 87 -5.84 1.27 9.93
N LEU A 88 -5.00 0.70 10.79
CA LEU A 88 -4.92 1.08 12.20
C LEU A 88 -4.01 2.30 12.33
N ASN A 89 -4.25 3.12 13.36
CA ASN A 89 -3.46 4.34 13.61
C ASN A 89 -3.44 5.26 12.38
N PHE A 90 -4.59 5.44 11.78
CA PHE A 90 -4.76 6.16 10.51
C PHE A 90 -4.14 7.57 10.55
N ASN A 91 -4.50 8.35 11.57
CA ASN A 91 -4.03 9.73 11.70
C ASN A 91 -2.50 9.78 11.76
N ASP A 92 -1.90 8.96 12.61
CA ASP A 92 -0.44 8.94 12.79
C ASP A 92 0.29 8.54 11.51
N ARG A 93 -0.24 7.55 10.81
CA ARG A 93 0.38 7.04 9.57
C ARG A 93 0.29 8.06 8.44
N VAL A 94 -0.87 8.67 8.24
CA VAL A 94 -1.05 9.69 7.21
C VAL A 94 -0.19 10.90 7.51
N SER A 95 -0.18 11.36 8.76
CA SER A 95 0.62 12.50 9.18
C SER A 95 2.11 12.25 8.98
N MET A 96 2.59 11.07 9.34
CA MET A 96 3.99 10.69 9.16
C MET A 96 4.39 10.71 7.68
N LEU A 97 3.58 10.12 6.81
CA LEU A 97 3.86 10.11 5.38
C LEU A 97 3.86 11.52 4.80
N SER A 98 2.87 12.33 5.15
CA SER A 98 2.77 13.72 4.69
C SER A 98 3.96 14.55 5.14
N GLU A 99 4.37 14.43 6.40
CA GLU A 99 5.52 15.14 6.95
C GLU A 99 6.84 14.72 6.32
N ASN A 100 6.91 13.50 5.80
CA ASN A 100 8.09 12.98 5.09
C ASN A 100 8.02 13.20 3.57
N GLY A 101 7.13 14.05 3.11
CA GLY A 101 7.11 14.53 1.73
C GLY A 101 6.12 13.83 0.81
N ALA A 102 5.27 12.94 1.31
CA ALA A 102 4.25 12.33 0.48
C ALA A 102 3.24 13.39 0.02
N LYS A 103 2.96 13.40 -1.28
CA LYS A 103 1.99 14.31 -1.90
C LYS A 103 0.63 13.65 -2.09
N ASN A 104 0.62 12.34 -2.24
CA ASN A 104 -0.58 11.52 -2.38
C ASN A 104 -0.46 10.34 -1.43
N VAL A 105 -1.47 10.14 -0.60
CA VAL A 105 -1.54 8.98 0.30
C VAL A 105 -2.82 8.22 0.00
N LEU A 106 -2.66 7.02 -0.57
CA LEU A 106 -3.78 6.12 -0.84
C LEU A 106 -4.20 5.41 0.44
N VAL A 107 -5.48 5.50 0.76
CA VAL A 107 -6.02 4.96 2.01
C VAL A 107 -7.23 4.06 1.74
N PRO A 108 -7.47 3.05 2.60
CA PRO A 108 -8.66 2.23 2.45
C PRO A 108 -9.96 3.04 2.58
N MET A 109 -10.95 2.67 1.78
CA MET A 109 -12.29 3.30 1.85
C MET A 109 -12.88 3.20 3.26
N ASP A 110 -12.60 2.13 3.98
CA ASP A 110 -13.11 1.93 5.34
C ASP A 110 -12.55 2.94 6.35
N ASN A 111 -11.53 3.69 5.98
CA ASN A 111 -11.00 4.77 6.81
C ASN A 111 -11.62 6.14 6.53
N LEU A 112 -12.62 6.22 5.65
CA LEU A 112 -13.22 7.48 5.25
C LEU A 112 -13.70 8.33 6.44
N ALA A 113 -14.33 7.69 7.42
CA ALA A 113 -14.82 8.40 8.60
C ALA A 113 -13.70 9.04 9.43
N GLU A 114 -12.49 8.53 9.35
CA GLU A 114 -11.35 9.04 10.10
C GLU A 114 -10.70 10.27 9.46
N MET A 115 -11.09 10.62 8.25
CA MET A 115 -10.58 11.83 7.58
C MET A 115 -10.82 13.10 8.39
N ALA A 116 -11.93 13.14 9.12
CA ALA A 116 -12.26 14.29 9.96
C ALA A 116 -11.29 14.50 11.13
N THR A 117 -10.50 13.47 11.47
CA THR A 117 -9.53 13.56 12.56
C THR A 117 -8.17 14.11 12.11
N LEU A 118 -7.96 14.28 10.80
CA LEU A 118 -6.69 14.77 10.29
C LEU A 118 -6.54 16.27 10.50
N PRO A 119 -5.32 16.75 10.84
CA PRO A 119 -5.08 18.18 10.93
C PRO A 119 -5.31 18.91 9.60
N ALA A 120 -5.79 20.14 9.67
CA ALA A 120 -6.02 20.96 8.47
C ALA A 120 -4.73 21.18 7.67
N THR A 121 -3.58 21.23 8.34
CA THR A 121 -2.28 21.37 7.68
C THR A 121 -1.96 20.18 6.77
N ILE A 122 -2.36 18.98 7.16
CA ILE A 122 -2.18 17.77 6.36
C ILE A 122 -3.14 17.79 5.16
N LEU A 123 -4.40 18.08 5.41
CA LEU A 123 -5.42 18.14 4.35
C LEU A 123 -5.11 19.22 3.30
N GLY A 124 -4.42 20.29 3.70
CA GLY A 124 -4.07 21.38 2.79
C GLY A 124 -2.87 21.11 1.89
N LYS A 125 -2.04 20.13 2.21
CA LYS A 125 -0.81 19.84 1.43
C LYS A 125 -0.72 18.44 0.84
N THR A 126 -1.61 17.54 1.23
CA THR A 126 -1.55 16.13 0.83
C THR A 126 -2.91 15.67 0.31
N ASP A 127 -2.94 15.13 -0.88
CA ASP A 127 -4.14 14.48 -1.42
C ASP A 127 -4.27 13.08 -0.83
N ILE A 128 -5.49 12.72 -0.43
CA ILE A 128 -5.74 11.45 0.24
C ILE A 128 -6.86 10.71 -0.49
N PRO A 129 -6.55 10.12 -1.67
CA PRO A 129 -7.52 9.33 -2.40
C PRO A 129 -7.78 7.98 -1.72
N PHE A 130 -8.97 7.44 -1.95
CA PHE A 130 -9.40 6.18 -1.36
C PHE A 130 -9.34 5.04 -2.36
N TYR A 131 -9.13 3.82 -1.86
CA TYR A 131 -9.28 2.61 -2.67
C TYR A 131 -10.11 1.58 -1.90
N ALA A 132 -10.99 0.89 -2.62
CA ALA A 132 -11.87 -0.11 -2.05
C ALA A 132 -11.50 -1.54 -2.46
N ASN A 133 -10.67 -1.68 -3.49
CA ASN A 133 -10.21 -2.96 -4.00
C ASN A 133 -8.86 -2.79 -4.68
N THR A 134 -8.26 -3.92 -5.05
CA THR A 134 -6.91 -3.92 -5.65
C THR A 134 -6.89 -3.31 -7.05
N GLN A 135 -7.99 -3.38 -7.79
CA GLN A 135 -8.09 -2.76 -9.12
C GLN A 135 -8.05 -1.25 -9.03
N MET A 136 -8.80 -0.67 -8.07
CA MET A 136 -8.73 0.77 -7.81
C MET A 136 -7.35 1.20 -7.34
N LEU A 137 -6.71 0.38 -6.51
CA LEU A 137 -5.35 0.66 -6.05
C LEU A 137 -4.39 0.75 -7.24
N ILE A 138 -4.43 -0.21 -8.16
CA ILE A 138 -3.58 -0.20 -9.36
C ILE A 138 -3.82 1.07 -10.18
N GLN A 139 -5.07 1.43 -10.42
CA GLN A 139 -5.41 2.60 -11.22
C GLN A 139 -4.92 3.90 -10.61
N LYS A 140 -4.90 3.99 -9.28
CA LYS A 140 -4.54 5.23 -8.59
C LYS A 140 -3.06 5.35 -8.26
N MET A 141 -2.31 4.25 -8.25
CA MET A 141 -0.90 4.27 -7.89
C MET A 141 0.05 4.51 -9.06
N ILE A 142 -0.40 4.29 -10.27
CA ILE A 142 0.43 4.41 -11.49
C ILE A 142 0.18 5.70 -12.25
#